data_3c50a611d41cad948491c06241d16a34
#
_entry.id   3c50a611d41cad948491c06241d16a34
#
_cell.length_a   1.000
_cell.length_b   1.000
_cell.length_c   1.000
_cell.angle_alpha   90.00
_cell.angle_beta   90.00
_cell.angle_gamma   90.00
#
_symmetry.space_group_name_H-M   'P 1'
#
loop_
_entity.id
_entity.type
_entity.pdbx_description
1 polymer ?
#
loop_
_entity_poly.entity_id
_entity_poly.type
_entity_poly.pdbx_seq_one_letter_code
_entity_poly.pdbx_strand_id
1 'polypeptide(L)'
;MLGVTDYGTFVVTIIVFLLIPGPGNLALITSTSKGGVGGGLAATMGVIAGDQVLMWSAVAGVAALLAAYPDAFSAVQWFGAAYLAWLGAKMLLAKLGAAPVLNITAGHYFRQALMITLLNPKAILFYMAFFPLFVDPVRQQGLLTYGFMATTIAAITFLYGLTSVLLTHFLAERIRANPTISRVLEKVAGLFLIGFGIKLAVSR
;
A
#
# COMPACT_ATOMS: atom_id res chain seq x y z
N MET A 1 -13.67 4.80 -15.83
CA MET A 1 -12.74 4.41 -16.90
C MET A 1 -12.49 2.90 -16.76
N LEU A 2 -12.77 2.10 -17.81
CA LEU A 2 -12.62 0.63 -17.79
C LEU A 2 -13.21 -0.09 -16.56
N GLY A 3 -14.40 0.31 -16.09
CA GLY A 3 -15.05 -0.27 -14.92
C GLY A 3 -14.49 0.13 -13.56
N VAL A 4 -13.57 1.10 -13.53
CA VAL A 4 -13.10 1.73 -12.28
C VAL A 4 -13.99 2.93 -11.97
N THR A 5 -14.59 2.95 -10.78
CA THR A 5 -15.59 3.95 -10.36
C THR A 5 -15.03 5.37 -10.37
N ASP A 6 -13.91 5.59 -9.71
CA ASP A 6 -13.21 6.88 -9.60
C ASP A 6 -11.70 6.64 -9.71
N TYR A 7 -11.21 6.68 -10.95
CA TYR A 7 -9.79 6.40 -11.21
C TYR A 7 -8.84 7.43 -10.55
N GLY A 8 -9.24 8.70 -10.50
CA GLY A 8 -8.43 9.73 -9.85
C GLY A 8 -8.25 9.44 -8.37
N THR A 9 -9.35 9.17 -7.67
CA THR A 9 -9.31 8.78 -6.25
C THR A 9 -8.56 7.48 -6.04
N PHE A 10 -8.67 6.48 -6.93
CA PHE A 10 -7.91 5.24 -6.89
C PHE A 10 -6.40 5.50 -6.93
N VAL A 11 -5.92 6.30 -7.90
CA VAL A 11 -4.50 6.66 -8.02
C VAL A 11 -3.99 7.40 -6.79
N VAL A 12 -4.72 8.43 -6.34
CA VAL A 12 -4.35 9.21 -5.14
C VAL A 12 -4.26 8.31 -3.92
N THR A 13 -5.19 7.40 -3.78
CA THR A 13 -5.22 6.45 -2.67
C THR A 13 -4.00 5.52 -2.64
N ILE A 14 -3.58 4.99 -3.81
CA ILE A 14 -2.37 4.18 -3.90
C ILE A 14 -1.14 5.00 -3.50
N ILE A 15 -1.03 6.23 -4.02
CA ILE A 15 0.09 7.12 -3.69
C ILE A 15 0.14 7.36 -2.17
N VAL A 16 -0.98 7.72 -1.56
CA VAL A 16 -1.04 7.95 -0.11
C VAL A 16 -0.70 6.68 0.66
N PHE A 17 -1.23 5.52 0.26
CA PHE A 17 -0.90 4.23 0.87
C PHE A 17 0.61 3.95 0.85
N LEU A 18 1.28 4.23 -0.27
CA LEU A 18 2.73 4.05 -0.41
C LEU A 18 3.53 5.04 0.44
N LEU A 19 3.06 6.27 0.56
CA LEU A 19 3.70 7.30 1.40
C LEU A 19 3.61 7.01 2.91
N ILE A 20 2.65 6.19 3.33
CA ILE A 20 2.52 5.78 4.73
C ILE A 20 3.72 4.90 5.11
N PRO A 21 4.55 5.30 6.08
CA PRO A 21 5.66 4.49 6.53
C PRO A 21 5.20 3.12 7.02
N GLY A 22 5.89 2.07 6.56
CA GLY A 22 5.54 0.71 6.93
C GLY A 22 6.66 -0.28 6.60
N PRO A 23 6.44 -1.58 6.88
CA PRO A 23 7.45 -2.61 6.65
C PRO A 23 7.98 -2.65 5.21
N GLY A 24 7.13 -2.42 4.20
CA GLY A 24 7.55 -2.35 2.80
C GLY A 24 8.55 -1.21 2.53
N ASN A 25 8.25 0.00 3.03
CA ASN A 25 9.14 1.15 2.88
C ASN A 25 10.49 0.92 3.59
N LEU A 26 10.46 0.32 4.77
CA LEU A 26 11.67 -0.05 5.50
C LEU A 26 12.48 -1.10 4.75
N ALA A 27 11.82 -2.05 4.08
CA ALA A 27 12.48 -3.03 3.24
C ALA A 27 13.22 -2.36 2.07
N LEU A 28 12.60 -1.39 1.39
CA LEU A 28 13.23 -0.61 0.31
C LEU A 28 14.46 0.14 0.82
N ILE A 29 14.32 0.91 1.89
CA ILE A 29 15.40 1.72 2.48
C ILE A 29 16.55 0.82 2.95
N THR A 30 16.25 -0.26 3.67
CA THR A 30 17.28 -1.17 4.19
C THR A 30 17.99 -1.91 3.06
N SER A 31 17.26 -2.37 2.04
CA SER A 31 17.83 -3.05 0.86
C SER A 31 18.72 -2.10 0.06
N THR A 32 18.31 -0.84 -0.09
CA THR A 32 19.12 0.18 -0.76
C THR A 32 20.40 0.50 0.04
N SER A 33 20.28 0.63 1.35
CA SER A 33 21.44 0.92 2.23
C SER A 33 22.47 -0.21 2.25
N LYS A 34 22.04 -1.48 2.06
CA LYS A 34 22.92 -2.65 2.06
C LYS A 34 23.40 -3.08 0.67
N GLY A 35 22.56 -2.93 -0.33
CA GLY A 35 22.81 -3.42 -1.69
C GLY A 35 22.83 -2.34 -2.78
N GLY A 36 22.92 -1.07 -2.38
CA GLY A 36 22.88 0.06 -3.31
C GLY A 36 21.56 0.11 -4.11
N VAL A 37 21.60 0.76 -5.26
CA VAL A 37 20.43 0.90 -6.16
C VAL A 37 19.92 -0.47 -6.59
N GLY A 38 20.79 -1.42 -6.92
CA GLY A 38 20.41 -2.77 -7.34
C GLY A 38 19.62 -3.54 -6.25
N GLY A 39 20.07 -3.44 -5.00
CA GLY A 39 19.37 -4.05 -3.85
C GLY A 39 18.00 -3.40 -3.62
N GLY A 40 17.91 -2.08 -3.73
CA GLY A 40 16.65 -1.34 -3.63
C GLY A 40 15.67 -1.68 -4.73
N LEU A 41 16.12 -1.75 -5.99
CA LEU A 41 15.25 -2.13 -7.13
C LEU A 41 14.79 -3.58 -7.02
N ALA A 42 15.65 -4.50 -6.59
CA ALA A 42 15.25 -5.88 -6.33
C ALA A 42 14.16 -5.97 -5.25
N ALA A 43 14.28 -5.18 -4.17
CA ALA A 43 13.24 -5.08 -3.14
C ALA A 43 11.95 -4.45 -3.70
N THR A 44 12.03 -3.41 -4.54
CA THR A 44 10.87 -2.80 -5.21
C THR A 44 10.11 -3.84 -6.03
N MET A 45 10.80 -4.66 -6.82
CA MET A 45 10.17 -5.74 -7.57
C MET A 45 9.52 -6.79 -6.65
N GLY A 46 10.14 -7.07 -5.48
CA GLY A 46 9.56 -7.94 -4.47
C GLY A 46 8.26 -7.37 -3.88
N VAL A 47 8.22 -6.07 -3.59
CA VAL A 47 7.00 -5.38 -3.14
C VAL A 47 5.92 -5.47 -4.21
N ILE A 48 6.23 -5.13 -5.46
CA ILE A 48 5.27 -5.21 -6.58
C ILE A 48 4.71 -6.63 -6.71
N ALA A 49 5.56 -7.65 -6.68
CA ALA A 49 5.10 -9.03 -6.77
C ALA A 49 4.17 -9.40 -5.60
N GLY A 50 4.48 -8.96 -4.38
CA GLY A 50 3.63 -9.13 -3.20
C GLY A 50 2.28 -8.42 -3.35
N ASP A 51 2.30 -7.19 -3.82
CA ASP A 51 1.11 -6.39 -4.08
C ASP A 51 0.20 -7.08 -5.13
N GLN A 52 0.78 -7.61 -6.21
CA GLN A 52 0.02 -8.37 -7.21
C GLN A 52 -0.64 -9.62 -6.61
N VAL A 53 0.09 -10.40 -5.81
CA VAL A 53 -0.47 -11.58 -5.15
C VAL A 53 -1.64 -11.19 -4.24
N LEU A 54 -1.47 -10.17 -3.39
CA LEU A 54 -2.52 -9.71 -2.49
C LEU A 54 -3.73 -9.15 -3.24
N MET A 55 -3.50 -8.36 -4.29
CA MET A 55 -4.57 -7.79 -5.11
C MET A 55 -5.39 -8.90 -5.81
N TRP A 56 -4.73 -9.84 -6.49
CA TRP A 56 -5.44 -10.92 -7.17
C TRP A 56 -6.14 -11.87 -6.20
N SER A 57 -5.58 -12.07 -5.01
CA SER A 57 -6.25 -12.81 -3.93
C SER A 57 -7.50 -12.07 -3.45
N ALA A 58 -7.44 -10.74 -3.33
CA ALA A 58 -8.60 -9.92 -2.98
C ALA A 58 -9.69 -9.98 -4.08
N VAL A 59 -9.31 -9.91 -5.36
CA VAL A 59 -10.25 -10.07 -6.49
C VAL A 59 -10.97 -11.40 -6.41
N ALA A 60 -10.23 -12.50 -6.22
CA ALA A 60 -10.81 -13.84 -6.13
C ALA A 60 -11.72 -13.99 -4.88
N GLY A 61 -11.26 -13.49 -3.74
CA GLY A 61 -12.01 -13.54 -2.48
C GLY A 61 -13.28 -12.70 -2.50
N VAL A 62 -13.20 -11.47 -3.03
CA VAL A 62 -14.36 -10.56 -3.16
C VAL A 62 -15.38 -11.09 -4.15
N ALA A 63 -14.96 -11.61 -5.30
CA ALA A 63 -15.88 -12.21 -6.26
C ALA A 63 -16.64 -13.39 -5.66
N ALA A 64 -15.96 -14.27 -4.91
CA ALA A 64 -16.58 -15.38 -4.21
C ALA A 64 -17.55 -14.93 -3.10
N LEU A 65 -17.17 -13.90 -2.34
CA LEU A 65 -17.99 -13.38 -1.24
C LEU A 65 -19.26 -12.70 -1.74
N LEU A 66 -19.14 -11.87 -2.80
CA LEU A 66 -20.30 -11.22 -3.43
C LEU A 66 -21.29 -12.23 -4.02
N ALA A 67 -20.77 -13.31 -4.61
CA ALA A 67 -21.62 -14.36 -5.17
C ALA A 67 -22.37 -15.17 -4.09
N ALA A 68 -21.71 -15.44 -2.96
CA ALA A 68 -22.26 -16.30 -1.91
C ALA A 68 -23.03 -15.52 -0.82
N TYR A 69 -22.56 -14.33 -0.43
CA TYR A 69 -23.07 -13.57 0.71
C TYR A 69 -22.97 -12.06 0.49
N PRO A 70 -23.92 -11.42 -0.23
CA PRO A 70 -23.86 -9.97 -0.49
C PRO A 70 -23.78 -9.11 0.77
N ASP A 71 -24.47 -9.51 1.85
CA ASP A 71 -24.48 -8.77 3.12
C ASP A 71 -23.13 -8.82 3.84
N ALA A 72 -22.36 -9.90 3.66
CA ALA A 72 -21.02 -10.02 4.22
C ALA A 72 -20.02 -9.02 3.60
N PHE A 73 -20.26 -8.58 2.36
CA PHE A 73 -19.46 -7.54 1.73
C PHE A 73 -19.55 -6.22 2.48
N SER A 74 -20.75 -5.84 2.93
CA SER A 74 -20.94 -4.65 3.76
C SER A 74 -20.17 -4.73 5.07
N ALA A 75 -20.13 -5.90 5.71
CA ALA A 75 -19.34 -6.12 6.92
C ALA A 75 -17.83 -5.92 6.64
N VAL A 76 -17.31 -6.47 5.53
CA VAL A 76 -15.90 -6.26 5.13
C VAL A 76 -15.58 -4.78 4.92
N GLN A 77 -16.47 -4.01 4.28
CA GLN A 77 -16.32 -2.57 4.11
C GLN A 77 -16.24 -1.82 5.44
N TRP A 78 -17.13 -2.16 6.40
CA TRP A 78 -17.13 -1.53 7.73
C TRP A 78 -15.86 -1.85 8.53
N PHE A 79 -15.40 -3.10 8.50
CA PHE A 79 -14.13 -3.49 9.13
C PHE A 79 -12.94 -2.77 8.49
N GLY A 80 -12.94 -2.65 7.15
CA GLY A 80 -11.93 -1.91 6.42
C GLY A 80 -11.89 -0.42 6.80
N ALA A 81 -13.06 0.23 6.86
CA ALA A 81 -13.19 1.63 7.26
C ALA A 81 -12.69 1.86 8.70
N ALA A 82 -13.11 1.01 9.64
CA ALA A 82 -12.68 1.07 11.03
C ALA A 82 -11.16 0.88 11.17
N TYR A 83 -10.60 -0.08 10.43
CA TYR A 83 -9.15 -0.32 10.43
C TYR A 83 -8.36 0.85 9.86
N LEU A 84 -8.82 1.46 8.77
CA LEU A 84 -8.16 2.64 8.18
C LEU A 84 -8.20 3.83 9.14
N ALA A 85 -9.32 4.06 9.81
CA ALA A 85 -9.45 5.08 10.84
C ALA A 85 -8.49 4.81 12.02
N TRP A 86 -8.41 3.55 12.48
CA TRP A 86 -7.47 3.14 13.53
C TRP A 86 -6.01 3.33 13.11
N LEU A 87 -5.65 2.91 11.88
CA LEU A 87 -4.30 3.08 11.35
C LEU A 87 -3.93 4.56 11.24
N GLY A 88 -4.85 5.39 10.73
CA GLY A 88 -4.68 6.83 10.66
C GLY A 88 -4.49 7.47 12.03
N ALA A 89 -5.29 7.09 13.03
CA ALA A 89 -5.13 7.56 14.41
C ALA A 89 -3.78 7.14 14.99
N LYS A 90 -3.35 5.88 14.77
CA LYS A 90 -2.05 5.39 15.21
C LYS A 90 -0.88 6.19 14.60
N MET A 91 -0.99 6.60 13.34
CA MET A 91 0.01 7.44 12.68
C MET A 91 0.05 8.85 13.25
N LEU A 92 -1.11 9.44 13.58
CA LEU A 92 -1.16 10.76 14.23
C LEU A 92 -0.52 10.75 15.61
N LEU A 93 -0.62 9.63 16.34
CA LEU A 93 -0.12 9.45 17.71
C LEU A 93 1.30 8.88 17.75
N ALA A 94 1.90 8.51 16.63
CA ALA A 94 3.23 7.89 16.57
C ALA A 94 4.31 8.83 17.11
N LYS A 95 5.15 8.28 18.00
CA LYS A 95 6.36 8.95 18.50
C LYS A 95 7.51 8.74 17.51
N LEU A 96 8.35 9.75 17.34
CA LEU A 96 9.54 9.71 16.48
C LEU A 96 10.50 8.59 16.92
N GLY A 97 11.03 7.86 15.94
CA GLY A 97 12.16 6.95 16.13
C GLY A 97 11.81 5.48 16.39
N ALA A 98 10.53 5.10 16.42
CA ALA A 98 10.10 3.72 16.65
C ALA A 98 10.00 2.87 15.37
N ALA A 99 10.79 3.15 14.33
CA ALA A 99 10.81 2.30 13.16
C ALA A 99 11.46 0.94 13.50
N PRO A 100 10.77 -0.19 13.29
CA PRO A 100 11.38 -1.49 13.52
C PRO A 100 12.58 -1.68 12.58
N VAL A 101 13.71 -2.08 13.15
CA VAL A 101 14.91 -2.41 12.37
C VAL A 101 14.66 -3.73 11.65
N LEU A 102 14.48 -3.68 10.33
CA LEU A 102 14.36 -4.90 9.54
C LEU A 102 15.75 -5.52 9.29
N ASN A 103 15.90 -6.78 9.65
CA ASN A 103 17.11 -7.51 9.36
C ASN A 103 17.04 -8.14 7.96
N ILE A 104 17.50 -7.40 6.95
CA ILE A 104 17.52 -7.84 5.56
C ILE A 104 18.90 -8.43 5.23
N THR A 105 18.94 -9.68 4.76
CA THR A 105 20.14 -10.38 4.34
C THR A 105 20.55 -9.97 2.93
N ALA A 106 21.83 -9.67 2.75
CA ALA A 106 22.39 -9.33 1.45
C ALA A 106 22.13 -10.46 0.41
N GLY A 107 21.83 -10.06 -0.82
CA GLY A 107 21.53 -11.00 -1.92
C GLY A 107 20.10 -11.54 -1.96
N HIS A 108 19.27 -11.35 -0.92
CA HIS A 108 17.90 -11.88 -0.87
C HIS A 108 16.84 -10.78 -0.87
N TYR A 109 17.15 -9.61 -1.39
CA TYR A 109 16.31 -8.40 -1.31
C TYR A 109 14.90 -8.58 -1.88
N PHE A 110 14.78 -9.16 -3.08
CA PHE A 110 13.48 -9.46 -3.71
C PHE A 110 12.62 -10.37 -2.81
N ARG A 111 13.16 -11.53 -2.44
CA ARG A 111 12.41 -12.54 -1.67
C ARG A 111 11.96 -12.01 -0.32
N GLN A 112 12.83 -11.28 0.36
CA GLN A 112 12.49 -10.73 1.68
C GLN A 112 11.46 -9.63 1.58
N ALA A 113 11.56 -8.72 0.60
CA ALA A 113 10.57 -7.68 0.36
C ALA A 113 9.21 -8.29 -0.04
N LEU A 114 9.20 -9.32 -0.89
CA LEU A 114 8.00 -10.09 -1.22
C LEU A 114 7.33 -10.64 0.04
N MET A 115 8.08 -11.37 0.88
CA MET A 115 7.53 -11.97 2.10
C MET A 115 7.07 -10.91 3.11
N ILE A 116 7.81 -9.82 3.25
CA ILE A 116 7.41 -8.67 4.09
C ILE A 116 6.08 -8.10 3.60
N THR A 117 5.89 -7.94 2.29
CA THR A 117 4.63 -7.42 1.72
C THR A 117 3.49 -8.39 1.94
N LEU A 118 3.67 -9.68 1.68
CA LEU A 118 2.64 -10.71 1.86
C LEU A 118 2.18 -10.85 3.31
N LEU A 119 3.09 -10.65 4.26
CA LEU A 119 2.80 -10.72 5.70
C LEU A 119 2.49 -9.34 6.32
N ASN A 120 2.47 -8.29 5.51
CA ASN A 120 2.21 -6.94 5.99
C ASN A 120 0.70 -6.73 6.24
N PRO A 121 0.24 -6.60 7.50
CA PRO A 121 -1.18 -6.43 7.77
C PRO A 121 -1.76 -5.16 7.14
N LYS A 122 -0.94 -4.10 6.99
CA LYS A 122 -1.34 -2.87 6.29
C LYS A 122 -1.67 -3.17 4.84
N ALA A 123 -0.84 -3.93 4.12
CA ALA A 123 -1.05 -4.27 2.72
C ALA A 123 -2.23 -5.23 2.54
N ILE A 124 -2.31 -6.28 3.37
CA ILE A 124 -3.42 -7.25 3.34
C ILE A 124 -4.75 -6.52 3.48
N LEU A 125 -4.90 -5.68 4.49
CA LEU A 125 -6.16 -4.98 4.76
C LEU A 125 -6.44 -3.90 3.69
N PHE A 126 -5.41 -3.26 3.15
CA PHE A 126 -5.58 -2.35 2.03
C PHE A 126 -6.19 -3.06 0.83
N TYR A 127 -5.64 -4.19 0.40
CA TYR A 127 -6.17 -4.91 -0.76
C TYR A 127 -7.52 -5.55 -0.49
N MET A 128 -7.76 -6.10 0.70
CA MET A 128 -9.04 -6.76 1.02
C MET A 128 -10.19 -5.78 1.22
N ALA A 129 -9.95 -4.66 1.90
CA ALA A 129 -11.00 -3.72 2.26
C ALA A 129 -11.17 -2.55 1.25
N PHE A 130 -10.08 -2.15 0.61
CA PHE A 130 -10.01 -0.92 -0.16
C PHE A 130 -10.16 -1.14 -1.66
N PHE A 131 -9.47 -2.14 -2.17
CA PHE A 131 -9.46 -2.43 -3.59
C PHE A 131 -10.87 -2.64 -4.20
N PRO A 132 -11.79 -3.39 -3.54
CA PRO A 132 -13.13 -3.61 -4.07
C PRO A 132 -13.96 -2.35 -4.25
N LEU A 133 -13.67 -1.28 -3.51
CA LEU A 133 -14.44 -0.04 -3.54
C LEU A 133 -14.30 0.75 -4.85
N PHE A 134 -13.24 0.47 -5.58
CA PHE A 134 -12.97 1.10 -6.86
C PHE A 134 -13.49 0.32 -8.06
N VAL A 135 -14.06 -0.85 -7.83
CA VAL A 135 -14.67 -1.67 -8.87
C VAL A 135 -16.15 -1.30 -9.00
N ASP A 136 -16.56 -0.81 -10.18
CA ASP A 136 -17.97 -0.58 -10.48
C ASP A 136 -18.64 -1.93 -10.79
N PRO A 137 -19.58 -2.40 -9.96
CA PRO A 137 -20.18 -3.73 -10.13
C PRO A 137 -20.98 -3.88 -11.42
N VAL A 138 -21.45 -2.75 -12.00
CA VAL A 138 -22.27 -2.73 -13.23
C VAL A 138 -21.41 -2.57 -14.49
N ARG A 139 -20.34 -1.79 -14.40
CA ARG A 139 -19.50 -1.41 -15.56
C ARG A 139 -18.18 -2.17 -15.64
N GLN A 140 -17.88 -3.02 -14.68
CA GLN A 140 -16.64 -3.81 -14.68
C GLN A 140 -16.62 -4.79 -15.87
N GLN A 141 -15.46 -4.94 -16.47
CA GLN A 141 -15.22 -5.77 -17.64
C GLN A 141 -14.34 -6.99 -17.30
N GLY A 142 -14.54 -7.56 -16.09
CA GLY A 142 -13.80 -8.71 -15.62
C GLY A 142 -12.28 -8.49 -15.62
N LEU A 143 -11.54 -9.39 -16.25
CA LEU A 143 -10.08 -9.36 -16.28
C LEU A 143 -9.49 -8.07 -16.83
N LEU A 144 -10.20 -7.38 -17.73
CA LEU A 144 -9.71 -6.10 -18.28
C LEU A 144 -9.68 -5.01 -17.21
N THR A 145 -10.73 -4.88 -16.40
CA THR A 145 -10.79 -3.93 -15.28
C THR A 145 -9.70 -4.24 -14.26
N TYR A 146 -9.61 -5.48 -13.83
CA TYR A 146 -8.62 -5.89 -12.82
C TYR A 146 -7.19 -5.80 -13.33
N GLY A 147 -6.93 -6.18 -14.59
CA GLY A 147 -5.63 -6.04 -15.24
C GLY A 147 -5.18 -4.58 -15.36
N PHE A 148 -6.11 -3.67 -15.67
CA PHE A 148 -5.85 -2.24 -15.72
C PHE A 148 -5.49 -1.70 -14.32
N MET A 149 -6.23 -2.08 -13.28
CA MET A 149 -5.93 -1.70 -11.89
C MET A 149 -4.58 -2.28 -11.44
N ALA A 150 -4.31 -3.56 -11.75
CA ALA A 150 -3.05 -4.24 -11.45
C ALA A 150 -1.84 -3.52 -12.05
N THR A 151 -1.94 -3.15 -13.33
CA THR A 151 -0.89 -2.42 -14.04
C THR A 151 -0.69 -1.02 -13.45
N THR A 152 -1.79 -0.33 -13.10
CA THR A 152 -1.72 0.98 -12.45
C THR A 152 -1.00 0.89 -11.10
N ILE A 153 -1.35 -0.08 -10.25
CA ILE A 153 -0.68 -0.31 -8.97
C ILE A 153 0.81 -0.59 -9.20
N ALA A 154 1.15 -1.51 -10.10
CA ALA A 154 2.54 -1.87 -10.38
C ALA A 154 3.36 -0.66 -10.87
N ALA A 155 2.80 0.16 -11.76
CA ALA A 155 3.46 1.35 -12.29
C ALA A 155 3.70 2.40 -11.20
N ILE A 156 2.70 2.70 -10.38
CA ILE A 156 2.82 3.67 -9.29
C ILE A 156 3.81 3.15 -8.23
N THR A 157 3.73 1.86 -7.84
CA THR A 157 4.66 1.25 -6.89
C THR A 157 6.09 1.25 -7.43
N PHE A 158 6.28 1.01 -8.73
CA PHE A 158 7.60 1.09 -9.36
C PHE A 158 8.17 2.51 -9.32
N LEU A 159 7.39 3.51 -9.71
CA LEU A 159 7.82 4.92 -9.70
C LEU A 159 8.13 5.39 -8.28
N TYR A 160 7.29 5.05 -7.32
CA TYR A 160 7.52 5.32 -5.91
C TYR A 160 8.79 4.64 -5.39
N GLY A 161 8.95 3.34 -5.69
CA GLY A 161 10.11 2.55 -5.29
C GLY A 161 11.41 3.09 -5.89
N LEU A 162 11.42 3.39 -7.20
CA LEU A 162 12.56 4.00 -7.89
C LEU A 162 12.95 5.33 -7.23
N THR A 163 11.97 6.22 -7.00
CA THR A 163 12.20 7.50 -6.33
C THR A 163 12.77 7.30 -4.93
N SER A 164 12.18 6.40 -4.13
CA SER A 164 12.63 6.09 -2.78
C SER A 164 14.05 5.52 -2.75
N VAL A 165 14.37 4.63 -3.70
CA VAL A 165 15.72 4.03 -3.85
C VAL A 165 16.76 5.10 -4.21
N LEU A 166 16.47 5.95 -5.19
CA LEU A 166 17.37 7.02 -5.59
C LEU A 166 17.56 8.04 -4.47
N LEU A 167 16.48 8.48 -3.82
CA LEU A 167 16.56 9.37 -2.67
C LEU A 167 17.37 8.72 -1.53
N THR A 168 17.14 7.46 -1.22
CA THR A 168 17.91 6.75 -0.18
C THR A 168 19.37 6.64 -0.56
N HIS A 169 19.69 6.34 -1.81
CA HIS A 169 21.07 6.15 -2.26
C HIS A 169 21.86 7.47 -2.26
N PHE A 170 21.26 8.56 -2.75
CA PHE A 170 21.97 9.84 -2.92
C PHE A 170 21.83 10.79 -1.73
N LEU A 171 20.76 10.66 -0.92
CA LEU A 171 20.47 11.57 0.18
C LEU A 171 20.45 10.87 1.56
N ALA A 172 20.86 9.60 1.65
CA ALA A 172 20.75 8.82 2.89
C ALA A 172 21.36 9.53 4.11
N GLU A 173 22.46 10.23 3.93
CA GLU A 173 23.12 11.00 5.00
C GLU A 173 22.33 12.27 5.39
N ARG A 174 21.70 12.94 4.42
CA ARG A 174 20.96 14.21 4.65
C ARG A 174 19.54 13.98 5.16
N ILE A 175 18.85 12.91 4.71
CA ILE A 175 17.46 12.62 5.12
C ILE A 175 17.40 11.98 6.51
N ARG A 176 18.37 11.16 6.89
CA ARG A 176 18.49 10.65 8.28
C ARG A 176 18.62 11.75 9.32
N ALA A 177 19.11 12.93 8.91
CA ALA A 177 19.30 14.08 9.78
C ALA A 177 18.02 14.92 10.01
N ASN A 178 16.92 14.69 9.28
CA ASN A 178 15.71 15.53 9.41
C ASN A 178 14.44 14.76 9.79
N PRO A 179 14.24 14.49 11.08
CA PRO A 179 13.07 13.77 11.59
C PRO A 179 11.75 14.52 11.39
N THR A 180 11.80 15.82 11.07
CA THR A 180 10.60 16.65 10.88
C THR A 180 9.86 16.28 9.60
N ILE A 181 10.57 15.93 8.52
CA ILE A 181 9.95 15.54 7.23
C ILE A 181 9.14 14.25 7.39
N SER A 182 9.71 13.23 8.05
CA SER A 182 8.98 11.98 8.33
C SER A 182 7.70 12.23 9.14
N ARG A 183 7.77 13.10 10.15
CA ARG A 183 6.62 13.45 10.99
C ARG A 183 5.50 14.12 10.22
N VAL A 184 5.84 15.06 9.33
CA VAL A 184 4.83 15.75 8.51
C VAL A 184 4.15 14.75 7.57
N LEU A 185 4.92 13.90 6.89
CA LEU A 185 4.38 12.88 6.00
C LEU A 185 3.46 11.88 6.75
N GLU A 186 3.87 11.42 7.93
CA GLU A 186 3.05 10.53 8.77
C GLU A 186 1.73 11.19 9.19
N LYS A 187 1.76 12.46 9.62
CA LYS A 187 0.55 13.17 10.03
C LYS A 187 -0.40 13.42 8.86
N VAL A 188 0.11 13.87 7.72
CA VAL A 188 -0.71 14.11 6.52
C VAL A 188 -1.35 12.81 6.06
N ALA A 189 -0.59 11.71 6.01
CA ALA A 189 -1.11 10.41 5.64
C ALA A 189 -2.15 9.89 6.64
N GLY A 190 -1.92 10.10 7.94
CA GLY A 190 -2.88 9.75 9.00
C GLY A 190 -4.22 10.48 8.86
N LEU A 191 -4.19 11.80 8.62
CA LEU A 191 -5.39 12.59 8.38
C LEU A 191 -6.15 12.14 7.12
N PHE A 192 -5.41 11.83 6.06
CA PHE A 192 -6.01 11.32 4.83
C PHE A 192 -6.73 9.98 5.04
N LEU A 193 -6.11 9.03 5.76
CA LEU A 193 -6.72 7.74 6.05
C LEU A 193 -7.99 7.85 6.90
N ILE A 194 -7.99 8.74 7.89
CA ILE A 194 -9.18 9.00 8.70
C ILE A 194 -10.29 9.59 7.83
N GLY A 195 -9.99 10.62 7.04
CA GLY A 195 -10.95 11.25 6.14
C GLY A 195 -11.54 10.27 5.13
N PHE A 196 -10.70 9.37 4.61
CA PHE A 196 -11.15 8.34 3.68
C PHE A 196 -11.98 7.26 4.39
N GLY A 197 -11.59 6.82 5.57
CA GLY A 197 -12.39 5.89 6.39
C GLY A 197 -13.79 6.46 6.69
N ILE A 198 -13.88 7.75 7.00
CA ILE A 198 -15.17 8.45 7.19
C ILE A 198 -15.96 8.49 5.88
N LYS A 199 -15.34 8.88 4.76
CA LYS A 199 -15.99 8.88 3.44
C LYS A 199 -16.56 7.49 3.13
N LEU A 200 -15.81 6.44 3.39
CA LEU A 200 -16.22 5.06 3.17
C LEU A 200 -17.43 4.66 4.03
N ALA A 201 -17.44 5.07 5.29
CA ALA A 201 -18.53 4.79 6.22
C ALA A 201 -19.83 5.53 5.86
N VAL A 202 -19.75 6.71 5.21
CA VAL A 202 -20.91 7.58 4.89
C VAL A 202 -21.39 7.40 3.46
N SER A 203 -20.55 6.95 2.53
CA SER A 203 -20.93 6.70 1.13
C SER A 203 -21.71 5.38 1.01
N ARG A 204 -23.01 5.48 1.17
CA ARG A 204 -24.00 4.46 0.81
C ARG A 204 -24.73 4.85 -0.46
#